data_a3eee3be52d866b8029bc0c53a7b6d1d
#
_entry.id   a3eee3be52d866b8029bc0c53a7b6d1d
#
_cell.length_a   1.000
_cell.length_b   1.000
_cell.length_c   1.000
_cell.angle_alpha   90.00
_cell.angle_beta   90.00
_cell.angle_gamma   90.00
#
_symmetry.space_group_name_H-M   'P 1'
#
loop_
_entity.id
_entity.type
_entity.pdbx_description
1 polymer ?
#
loop_
_entity_poly.entity_id
_entity_poly.type
_entity_poly.pdbx_seq_one_letter_code
_entity_poly.pdbx_strand_id
1 'polypeptide(L)'
;MTYLALPETIQSILDKYIEPDSIFSAILPAVGEVLQCDRCFLYLRNPQTQFGKVAYCWRRNQNIPDMTGSEWKLEPVSLPQEDPLFAAALRTEASVYIEDVETASPKVVNKEFERQNFGHRSLVHAHLCQDGQLWGILQPCVFGQKRIWSHFDHSVITQLERELTPLAVAYITAENYSN
;
A
#
# COMPACT_ATOMS: atom_id res chain seq x y z
N MET A 1 12.29 21.15 3.13
CA MET A 1 12.02 20.47 1.85
C MET A 1 10.70 20.97 1.29
N THR A 2 10.73 21.55 0.11
CA THR A 2 9.50 21.93 -0.58
C THR A 2 8.92 20.67 -1.23
N TYR A 3 7.81 20.17 -0.70
CA TYR A 3 7.10 19.07 -1.36
C TYR A 3 6.49 19.58 -2.66
N LEU A 4 6.64 18.81 -3.72
CA LEU A 4 5.88 19.06 -4.96
C LEU A 4 4.39 18.91 -4.64
N ALA A 5 3.55 19.73 -5.23
CA ALA A 5 2.11 19.59 -5.08
C ALA A 5 1.65 18.20 -5.59
N LEU A 6 0.62 17.64 -4.95
CA LEU A 6 -0.01 16.42 -5.49
C LEU A 6 -0.52 16.68 -6.91
N PRO A 7 -0.41 15.67 -7.80
CA PRO A 7 -1.04 15.78 -9.12
C PRO A 7 -2.53 16.10 -8.99
N GLU A 8 -3.02 16.95 -9.88
CA GLU A 8 -4.40 17.45 -9.87
C GLU A 8 -5.43 16.31 -9.85
N THR A 9 -5.16 15.22 -10.58
CA THR A 9 -6.04 14.05 -10.62
C THR A 9 -6.22 13.39 -9.26
N ILE A 10 -5.18 13.38 -8.42
CA ILE A 10 -5.24 12.85 -7.05
C ILE A 10 -5.87 13.88 -6.12
N GLN A 11 -5.42 15.13 -6.18
CA GLN A 11 -5.92 16.20 -5.33
C GLN A 11 -7.43 16.40 -5.49
N SER A 12 -7.93 16.38 -6.72
CA SER A 12 -9.36 16.56 -7.01
C SER A 12 -10.22 15.46 -6.41
N ILE A 13 -9.70 14.23 -6.28
CA ILE A 13 -10.41 13.14 -5.61
C ILE A 13 -10.52 13.41 -4.11
N LEU A 14 -9.43 13.83 -3.47
CA LEU A 14 -9.41 14.18 -2.05
C LEU A 14 -10.34 15.36 -1.74
N ASP A 15 -10.46 16.31 -2.66
CA ASP A 15 -11.32 17.48 -2.50
C ASP A 15 -12.80 17.16 -2.74
N LYS A 16 -13.09 16.19 -3.61
CA LYS A 16 -14.46 15.85 -4.04
C LYS A 16 -15.19 14.92 -3.08
N TYR A 17 -14.49 13.91 -2.55
CA TYR A 17 -15.10 12.87 -1.73
C TYR A 17 -14.75 13.06 -0.26
N ILE A 18 -15.67 12.65 0.62
CA ILE A 18 -15.51 12.72 2.09
C ILE A 18 -15.36 11.31 2.67
N GLU A 19 -16.19 10.37 2.19
CA GLU A 19 -16.20 9.00 2.72
C GLU A 19 -14.94 8.22 2.31
N PRO A 20 -14.27 7.52 3.25
CA PRO A 20 -13.07 6.76 2.95
C PRO A 20 -13.24 5.77 1.80
N ASP A 21 -14.34 5.04 1.76
CA ASP A 21 -14.60 4.06 0.70
C ASP A 21 -14.62 4.71 -0.70
N SER A 22 -15.28 5.85 -0.83
CA SER A 22 -15.34 6.60 -2.09
C SER A 22 -13.97 7.12 -2.50
N ILE A 23 -13.19 7.60 -1.53
CA ILE A 23 -11.82 8.09 -1.78
C ILE A 23 -10.93 6.92 -2.23
N PHE A 24 -10.90 5.82 -1.50
CA PHE A 24 -10.03 4.69 -1.83
C PHE A 24 -10.38 4.09 -3.19
N SER A 25 -11.66 3.94 -3.49
CA SER A 25 -12.11 3.42 -4.80
C SER A 25 -11.69 4.30 -5.97
N ALA A 26 -11.70 5.61 -5.80
CA ALA A 26 -11.33 6.56 -6.84
C ALA A 26 -9.82 6.80 -6.93
N ILE A 27 -9.12 6.78 -5.78
CA ILE A 27 -7.71 7.19 -5.74
C ILE A 27 -6.76 6.09 -6.24
N LEU A 28 -7.07 4.80 -6.03
CA LEU A 28 -6.17 3.71 -6.43
C LEU A 28 -5.90 3.73 -7.95
N PRO A 29 -6.91 3.86 -8.83
CA PRO A 29 -6.67 4.00 -10.26
C PRO A 29 -5.82 5.24 -10.60
N ALA A 30 -6.11 6.38 -9.96
CA ALA A 30 -5.37 7.61 -10.18
C ALA A 30 -3.90 7.48 -9.78
N VAL A 31 -3.61 6.84 -8.64
CA VAL A 31 -2.24 6.57 -8.19
C VAL A 31 -1.53 5.64 -9.16
N GLY A 32 -2.20 4.57 -9.62
CA GLY A 32 -1.64 3.64 -10.60
C GLY A 32 -1.24 4.34 -11.90
N GLU A 33 -2.07 5.24 -12.41
CA GLU A 33 -1.77 6.01 -13.62
C GLU A 33 -0.68 7.06 -13.40
N VAL A 34 -0.75 7.82 -12.31
CA VAL A 34 0.25 8.87 -12.00
C VAL A 34 1.64 8.26 -11.81
N LEU A 35 1.74 7.16 -11.08
CA LEU A 35 3.02 6.47 -10.85
C LEU A 35 3.39 5.50 -11.98
N GLN A 36 2.53 5.33 -12.98
CA GLN A 36 2.74 4.40 -14.09
C GLN A 36 3.05 2.98 -13.60
N CYS A 37 2.24 2.51 -12.67
CA CYS A 37 2.33 1.17 -12.11
C CYS A 37 1.47 0.17 -12.89
N ASP A 38 1.71 -1.12 -12.65
CA ASP A 38 0.91 -2.21 -13.23
C ASP A 38 -0.20 -2.63 -12.29
N ARG A 39 0.02 -2.49 -10.98
CA ARG A 39 -0.97 -2.73 -9.94
C ARG A 39 -0.74 -1.78 -8.77
N CYS A 40 -1.81 -1.37 -8.13
CA CYS A 40 -1.77 -0.63 -6.87
C CYS A 40 -2.86 -1.18 -5.95
N PHE A 41 -2.49 -1.69 -4.78
CA PHE A 41 -3.47 -2.17 -3.83
C PHE A 41 -3.30 -1.52 -2.46
N LEU A 42 -4.38 -1.52 -1.70
CA LEU A 42 -4.43 -1.01 -0.34
C LEU A 42 -4.81 -2.14 0.62
N TYR A 43 -3.85 -2.53 1.43
CA TYR A 43 -4.06 -3.42 2.57
C TYR A 43 -4.46 -2.59 3.76
N LEU A 44 -5.59 -2.94 4.39
CA LEU A 44 -6.08 -2.29 5.61
C LEU A 44 -6.08 -3.31 6.74
N ARG A 45 -5.70 -2.87 7.94
CA ARG A 45 -5.65 -3.73 9.12
C ARG A 45 -6.07 -2.99 10.38
N ASN A 46 -6.64 -3.73 11.30
CA ASN A 46 -6.90 -3.24 12.65
C ASN A 46 -5.71 -3.63 13.55
N PRO A 47 -4.94 -2.67 14.06
CA PRO A 47 -3.76 -2.99 14.87
C PRO A 47 -4.09 -3.63 16.22
N GLN A 48 -5.31 -3.50 16.70
CA GLN A 48 -5.75 -4.06 17.98
C GLN A 48 -6.14 -5.54 17.84
N THR A 49 -6.82 -5.89 16.76
CA THR A 49 -7.31 -7.26 16.52
C THR A 49 -6.39 -8.09 15.62
N GLN A 50 -5.51 -7.43 14.86
CA GLN A 50 -4.63 -8.03 13.86
C GLN A 50 -5.38 -8.70 12.69
N PHE A 51 -6.63 -8.28 12.45
CA PHE A 51 -7.36 -8.65 11.25
C PHE A 51 -7.07 -7.65 10.15
N GLY A 52 -6.86 -8.15 8.94
CA GLY A 52 -6.59 -7.33 7.78
C GLY A 52 -7.12 -7.95 6.49
N LYS A 53 -7.16 -7.15 5.45
CA LYS A 53 -7.48 -7.58 4.08
C LYS A 53 -6.94 -6.59 3.06
N VAL A 54 -6.70 -7.06 1.84
CA VAL A 54 -6.53 -6.17 0.69
C VAL A 54 -7.93 -5.67 0.34
N ALA A 55 -8.27 -4.47 0.77
CA ALA A 55 -9.61 -3.91 0.63
C ALA A 55 -9.86 -3.35 -0.78
N TYR A 56 -8.82 -2.84 -1.42
CA TYR A 56 -8.89 -2.22 -2.75
C TYR A 56 -7.68 -2.65 -3.58
N CYS A 57 -7.91 -2.96 -4.85
CA CYS A 57 -6.86 -3.30 -5.79
C CYS A 57 -7.21 -2.78 -7.18
N TRP A 58 -6.34 -1.94 -7.72
CA TRP A 58 -6.37 -1.56 -9.12
C TRP A 58 -5.27 -2.29 -9.88
N ARG A 59 -5.56 -2.70 -11.08
CA ARG A 59 -4.58 -3.32 -11.99
C ARG A 59 -4.75 -2.79 -13.40
N ARG A 60 -3.64 -2.68 -14.10
CA ARG A 60 -3.61 -2.09 -15.44
C ARG A 60 -4.36 -2.95 -16.46
N ASN A 61 -4.31 -4.26 -16.31
CA ASN A 61 -5.02 -5.18 -17.20
C ASN A 61 -5.33 -6.50 -16.47
N GLN A 62 -6.10 -7.36 -17.12
CA GLN A 62 -6.57 -8.61 -16.53
C GLN A 62 -5.50 -9.70 -16.36
N ASN A 63 -4.32 -9.55 -17.01
CA ASN A 63 -3.22 -10.49 -16.85
C ASN A 63 -2.45 -10.27 -15.52
N ILE A 64 -2.65 -9.12 -14.89
CA ILE A 64 -2.09 -8.83 -13.56
C ILE A 64 -3.01 -9.46 -12.50
N PRO A 65 -2.49 -10.24 -11.54
CA PRO A 65 -3.31 -10.85 -10.50
C PRO A 65 -4.04 -9.82 -9.64
N ASP A 66 -5.33 -10.05 -9.40
CA ASP A 66 -6.12 -9.29 -8.45
C ASP A 66 -5.81 -9.76 -7.04
N MET A 67 -5.51 -8.83 -6.14
CA MET A 67 -5.17 -9.12 -4.75
C MET A 67 -6.35 -8.89 -3.79
N THR A 68 -7.50 -8.43 -4.28
CA THR A 68 -8.64 -8.08 -3.43
C THR A 68 -9.11 -9.27 -2.60
N GLY A 69 -9.20 -9.07 -1.29
CA GLY A 69 -9.78 -10.02 -0.35
C GLY A 69 -11.19 -9.60 0.06
N SER A 70 -12.14 -10.54 0.05
CA SER A 70 -13.54 -10.27 0.42
C SER A 70 -13.76 -10.17 1.92
N GLU A 71 -12.93 -10.82 2.72
CA GLU A 71 -13.13 -10.99 4.16
C GLU A 71 -11.93 -10.52 4.97
N TRP A 72 -12.21 -10.02 6.16
CA TRP A 72 -11.20 -9.76 7.17
C TRP A 72 -10.64 -11.07 7.69
N LYS A 73 -9.31 -11.19 7.70
CA LYS A 73 -8.60 -12.41 8.16
C LYS A 73 -7.57 -12.05 9.21
N LEU A 74 -7.45 -12.92 10.22
CA LEU A 74 -6.37 -12.82 11.20
C LEU A 74 -5.03 -12.99 10.47
N GLU A 75 -4.12 -12.06 10.71
CA GLU A 75 -2.77 -12.14 10.16
C GLU A 75 -2.04 -13.34 10.74
N PRO A 76 -1.38 -14.18 9.91
CA PRO A 76 -0.59 -15.31 10.41
C PRO A 76 0.52 -14.84 11.36
N VAL A 77 0.69 -15.55 12.47
CA VAL A 77 1.74 -15.24 13.47
C VAL A 77 3.13 -15.31 12.85
N SER A 78 3.32 -16.17 11.85
CA SER A 78 4.59 -16.34 11.13
C SER A 78 4.87 -15.23 10.10
N LEU A 79 3.88 -14.41 9.74
CA LEU A 79 4.01 -13.44 8.66
C LEU A 79 5.21 -12.50 8.83
N PRO A 80 5.48 -11.91 10.01
CA PRO A 80 6.64 -11.02 10.17
C PRO A 80 8.00 -11.72 9.98
N GLN A 81 8.08 -13.02 10.19
CA GLN A 81 9.30 -13.79 9.94
C GLN A 81 9.47 -14.14 8.45
N GLU A 82 8.37 -14.32 7.75
CA GLU A 82 8.36 -14.66 6.33
C GLU A 82 8.52 -13.43 5.43
N ASP A 83 7.97 -12.29 5.86
CA ASP A 83 7.94 -11.03 5.10
C ASP A 83 8.65 -9.90 5.86
N PRO A 84 9.92 -9.62 5.54
CA PRO A 84 10.67 -8.52 6.15
C PRO A 84 10.05 -7.13 5.91
N LEU A 85 9.36 -6.93 4.78
CA LEU A 85 8.65 -5.67 4.50
C LEU A 85 7.50 -5.47 5.47
N PHE A 86 6.72 -6.50 5.71
CA PHE A 86 5.63 -6.45 6.69
C PHE A 86 6.17 -6.26 8.12
N ALA A 87 7.27 -6.94 8.46
CA ALA A 87 7.90 -6.76 9.76
C ALA A 87 8.36 -5.30 9.99
N ALA A 88 8.97 -4.67 8.99
CA ALA A 88 9.35 -3.25 9.03
C ALA A 88 8.14 -2.34 9.22
N ALA A 89 7.05 -2.62 8.51
CA ALA A 89 5.79 -1.88 8.63
C ALA A 89 5.20 -1.99 10.05
N LEU A 90 5.20 -3.18 10.63
CA LEU A 90 4.73 -3.40 12.01
C LEU A 90 5.55 -2.63 13.05
N ARG A 91 6.86 -2.43 12.80
CA ARG A 91 7.72 -1.58 13.64
C ARG A 91 7.55 -0.09 13.36
N THR A 92 6.63 0.27 12.47
CA THR A 92 6.37 1.65 12.02
C THR A 92 7.62 2.35 11.47
N GLU A 93 8.48 1.58 10.82
CA GLU A 93 9.64 2.11 10.11
C GLU A 93 9.20 2.88 8.86
N ALA A 94 10.11 3.68 8.31
CA ALA A 94 9.87 4.41 7.06
C ALA A 94 9.50 3.46 5.93
N SER A 95 8.66 3.93 5.01
CA SER A 95 8.27 3.19 3.82
C SER A 95 9.47 2.71 3.01
N VAL A 96 9.35 1.55 2.38
CA VAL A 96 10.43 0.88 1.68
C VAL A 96 10.18 0.91 0.17
N TYR A 97 11.21 1.27 -0.57
CA TYR A 97 11.18 1.35 -2.04
C TYR A 97 12.12 0.27 -2.59
N ILE A 98 11.56 -0.70 -3.30
CA ILE A 98 12.30 -1.81 -3.89
C ILE A 98 12.38 -1.62 -5.40
N GLU A 99 13.59 -1.36 -5.90
CA GLU A 99 13.83 -1.18 -7.33
C GLU A 99 13.81 -2.51 -8.09
N ASP A 100 14.26 -3.57 -7.44
CA ASP A 100 14.34 -4.91 -8.02
C ASP A 100 14.29 -5.97 -6.91
N VAL A 101 13.20 -6.73 -6.84
CA VAL A 101 13.05 -7.84 -5.89
C VAL A 101 14.15 -8.89 -6.06
N GLU A 102 14.62 -9.09 -7.30
CA GLU A 102 15.62 -10.11 -7.62
C GLU A 102 17.00 -9.82 -7.02
N THR A 103 17.35 -8.54 -6.86
CA THR A 103 18.68 -8.10 -6.41
C THR A 103 18.68 -7.41 -5.05
N ALA A 104 17.52 -7.17 -4.47
CA ALA A 104 17.41 -6.53 -3.17
C ALA A 104 17.98 -7.39 -2.04
N SER A 105 18.45 -6.74 -0.98
CA SER A 105 18.98 -7.44 0.19
C SER A 105 17.94 -8.36 0.82
N PRO A 106 18.30 -9.62 1.13
CA PRO A 106 17.41 -10.55 1.84
C PRO A 106 16.95 -10.06 3.23
N LYS A 107 17.68 -9.10 3.81
CA LYS A 107 17.28 -8.45 5.07
C LYS A 107 16.10 -7.52 4.89
N VAL A 108 15.88 -7.02 3.68
CA VAL A 108 14.83 -6.04 3.36
C VAL A 108 13.64 -6.71 2.71
N VAL A 109 13.88 -7.65 1.80
CA VAL A 109 12.81 -8.35 1.07
C VAL A 109 13.13 -9.84 0.95
N ASN A 110 12.11 -10.67 1.15
CA ASN A 110 12.19 -12.10 0.91
C ASN A 110 11.71 -12.38 -0.53
N LYS A 111 12.65 -12.58 -1.42
CA LYS A 111 12.39 -12.78 -2.86
C LYS A 111 11.43 -13.93 -3.14
N GLU A 112 11.58 -15.05 -2.45
CA GLU A 112 10.72 -16.21 -2.65
C GLU A 112 9.28 -15.95 -2.18
N PHE A 113 9.14 -15.29 -1.03
CA PHE A 113 7.84 -14.86 -0.51
C PHE A 113 7.14 -13.92 -1.50
N GLU A 114 7.87 -12.94 -2.06
CA GLU A 114 7.32 -12.01 -3.05
C GLU A 114 6.88 -12.72 -4.32
N ARG A 115 7.65 -13.68 -4.81
CA ARG A 115 7.30 -14.47 -6.00
C ARG A 115 6.03 -15.29 -5.78
N GLN A 116 5.92 -15.98 -4.64
CA GLN A 116 4.81 -16.86 -4.35
C GLN A 116 3.51 -16.12 -4.10
N ASN A 117 3.58 -14.96 -3.46
CA ASN A 117 2.38 -14.25 -3.00
C ASN A 117 1.97 -13.09 -3.90
N PHE A 118 2.91 -12.41 -4.57
CA PHE A 118 2.64 -11.17 -5.30
C PHE A 118 3.02 -11.20 -6.76
N GLY A 119 4.17 -11.76 -7.11
CA GLY A 119 4.65 -11.88 -8.49
C GLY A 119 5.24 -10.61 -9.10
N HIS A 120 5.31 -9.50 -8.37
CA HIS A 120 5.84 -8.24 -8.87
C HIS A 120 7.39 -8.21 -8.86
N ARG A 121 7.98 -7.34 -9.69
CA ARG A 121 9.42 -7.15 -9.80
C ARG A 121 9.94 -5.96 -9.00
N SER A 122 9.22 -4.87 -8.97
CA SER A 122 9.52 -3.67 -8.17
C SER A 122 8.27 -3.18 -7.47
N LEU A 123 8.45 -2.55 -6.31
CA LEU A 123 7.32 -2.09 -5.50
C LEU A 123 7.70 -0.95 -4.58
N VAL A 124 6.68 -0.21 -4.14
CA VAL A 124 6.75 0.64 -2.95
C VAL A 124 5.88 -0.01 -1.87
N HIS A 125 6.43 -0.18 -0.69
CA HIS A 125 5.72 -0.65 0.50
C HIS A 125 5.51 0.56 1.40
N ALA A 126 4.42 1.30 1.15
CA ALA A 126 4.11 2.56 1.83
C ALA A 126 3.31 2.30 3.11
N HIS A 127 3.85 2.71 4.24
CA HIS A 127 3.31 2.41 5.56
C HIS A 127 2.36 3.52 6.02
N LEU A 128 1.11 3.17 6.32
CA LEU A 128 0.11 4.07 6.88
C LEU A 128 0.09 3.88 8.40
N CYS A 129 0.87 4.72 9.09
CA CYS A 129 1.09 4.61 10.52
C CYS A 129 0.53 5.81 11.27
N GLN A 130 -0.10 5.55 12.43
CA GLN A 130 -0.59 6.58 13.34
C GLN A 130 -0.45 6.09 14.78
N ASP A 131 0.05 6.96 15.66
CA ASP A 131 0.22 6.69 17.10
C ASP A 131 1.03 5.42 17.37
N GLY A 132 2.10 5.22 16.60
CA GLY A 132 2.98 4.07 16.74
C GLY A 132 2.38 2.74 16.28
N GLN A 133 1.29 2.77 15.50
CA GLN A 133 0.59 1.59 15.01
C GLN A 133 0.43 1.61 13.50
N LEU A 134 0.52 0.42 12.88
CA LEU A 134 0.28 0.24 11.45
C LEU A 134 -1.22 0.01 11.18
N TRP A 135 -1.80 0.86 10.33
CA TRP A 135 -3.21 0.79 9.93
C TRP A 135 -3.41 0.31 8.50
N GLY A 136 -2.38 0.39 7.68
CA GLY A 136 -2.48 -0.07 6.30
C GLY A 136 -1.16 0.03 5.54
N ILE A 137 -1.18 -0.52 4.34
CA ILE A 137 -0.05 -0.51 3.41
C ILE A 137 -0.59 -0.21 2.02
N LEU A 138 -0.09 0.87 1.42
CA LEU A 138 -0.33 1.18 0.02
C LEU A 138 0.83 0.61 -0.79
N GLN A 139 0.53 -0.21 -1.79
CA GLN A 139 1.56 -0.95 -2.50
C GLN A 139 1.44 -0.80 -4.03
N PRO A 140 2.00 0.28 -4.61
CA PRO A 140 2.23 0.38 -6.04
C PRO A 140 3.30 -0.61 -6.46
N CYS A 141 3.09 -1.33 -7.57
CA CYS A 141 4.06 -2.31 -8.05
C CYS A 141 4.12 -2.41 -9.57
N VAL A 142 5.27 -2.87 -10.05
CA VAL A 142 5.60 -3.04 -11.46
C VAL A 142 6.01 -4.49 -11.69
N PHE A 143 5.50 -5.07 -12.77
CA PHE A 143 5.76 -6.46 -13.16
C PHE A 143 6.82 -6.55 -14.27
N GLY A 144 7.59 -7.61 -14.25
CA GLY A 144 8.47 -7.99 -15.34
C GLY A 144 9.75 -7.16 -15.50
N GLN A 145 9.90 -6.06 -14.82
CA GLN A 145 11.07 -5.20 -14.93
C GLN A 145 11.38 -4.47 -13.63
N LYS A 146 12.65 -4.15 -13.43
CA LYS A 146 13.09 -3.27 -12.35
C LYS A 146 12.65 -1.83 -12.63
N ARG A 147 12.53 -1.03 -11.58
CA ARG A 147 12.18 0.38 -11.67
C ARG A 147 12.94 1.20 -10.63
N ILE A 148 13.51 2.33 -11.06
CA ILE A 148 14.04 3.35 -10.17
C ILE A 148 12.90 4.26 -9.77
N TRP A 149 12.63 4.38 -8.48
CA TRP A 149 11.61 5.28 -7.95
C TRP A 149 12.18 6.69 -7.87
N SER A 150 11.60 7.59 -8.66
CA SER A 150 12.07 8.96 -8.80
C SER A 150 11.75 9.82 -7.57
N HIS A 151 12.35 11.01 -7.52
CA HIS A 151 12.00 12.01 -6.51
C HIS A 151 10.51 12.38 -6.55
N PHE A 152 9.94 12.45 -7.75
CA PHE A 152 8.50 12.67 -7.94
C PHE A 152 7.68 11.53 -7.30
N ASP A 153 8.05 10.28 -7.55
CA ASP A 153 7.38 9.11 -6.96
C ASP A 153 7.42 9.18 -5.42
N HIS A 154 8.58 9.45 -4.84
CA HIS A 154 8.75 9.60 -3.39
C HIS A 154 7.87 10.74 -2.83
N SER A 155 7.80 11.87 -3.52
CA SER A 155 6.98 13.01 -3.10
C SER A 155 5.49 12.66 -3.10
N VAL A 156 5.00 12.01 -4.14
CA VAL A 156 3.60 11.56 -4.23
C VAL A 156 3.27 10.57 -3.11
N ILE A 157 4.11 9.56 -2.91
CA ILE A 157 3.91 8.53 -1.88
C ILE A 157 3.90 9.15 -0.48
N THR A 158 4.84 10.03 -0.16
CA THR A 158 4.90 10.67 1.16
C THR A 158 3.63 11.47 1.46
N GLN A 159 3.10 12.18 0.48
CA GLN A 159 1.86 12.92 0.63
C GLN A 159 0.64 11.99 0.76
N LEU A 160 0.61 10.89 -0.02
CA LEU A 160 -0.45 9.88 0.08
C LEU A 160 -0.46 9.21 1.46
N GLU A 161 0.69 8.87 2.02
CA GLU A 161 0.79 8.34 3.39
C GLU A 161 0.10 9.28 4.40
N ARG A 162 0.37 10.56 4.30
CA ARG A 162 -0.21 11.57 5.19
C ARG A 162 -1.71 11.70 5.01
N GLU A 163 -2.19 11.73 3.77
CA GLU A 163 -3.61 11.93 3.47
C GLU A 163 -4.44 10.65 3.71
N LEU A 164 -3.90 9.47 3.41
CA LEU A 164 -4.64 8.22 3.49
C LEU A 164 -4.66 7.60 4.90
N THR A 165 -3.68 7.89 5.74
CA THR A 165 -3.62 7.31 7.09
C THR A 165 -4.85 7.65 7.94
N PRO A 166 -5.29 8.93 8.07
CA PRO A 166 -6.50 9.24 8.83
C PRO A 166 -7.75 8.57 8.24
N LEU A 167 -7.81 8.43 6.93
CA LEU A 167 -8.93 7.76 6.25
C LEU A 167 -8.94 6.25 6.53
N ALA A 168 -7.77 5.62 6.58
CA ALA A 168 -7.65 4.21 6.96
C ALA A 168 -8.12 3.99 8.41
N VAL A 169 -7.71 4.84 9.32
CA VAL A 169 -8.15 4.79 10.73
C VAL A 169 -9.67 4.94 10.81
N ALA A 170 -10.25 5.92 10.12
CA ALA A 170 -11.70 6.15 10.12
C ALA A 170 -12.47 4.95 9.53
N TYR A 171 -11.99 4.40 8.42
CA TYR A 171 -12.60 3.23 7.77
C TYR A 171 -12.62 2.02 8.71
N ILE A 172 -11.49 1.69 9.31
CA ILE A 172 -11.35 0.51 10.18
C ILE A 172 -12.15 0.69 11.47
N THR A 173 -12.16 1.89 12.04
CA THR A 173 -12.92 2.19 13.26
C THR A 173 -14.43 2.08 13.01
N ALA A 174 -14.92 2.51 11.85
CA ALA A 174 -16.32 2.37 11.47
C ALA A 174 -16.73 0.91 11.30
N GLU A 175 -15.89 0.06 10.70
CA GLU A 175 -16.13 -1.38 10.55
C GLU A 175 -16.32 -2.10 11.90
N ASN A 176 -15.58 -1.69 12.94
CA ASN A 176 -15.70 -2.27 14.29
C ASN A 176 -17.05 -2.00 14.96
N TYR A 177 -17.79 -0.98 14.53
CA TYR A 177 -19.13 -0.66 15.08
C TYR A 177 -20.28 -1.34 14.32
N SER A 178 -19.98 -2.01 13.19
CA SER A 178 -20.97 -2.64 12.32
C SER A 178 -21.24 -4.12 12.65
N ASN A 179 -20.61 -4.69 13.70
CA ASN A 179 -20.75 -6.08 14.17
C ASN A 179 -21.50 -6.14 15.50
#